data_97cda696fafc15607f7506f756c88adc
#
_entry.id   97cda696fafc15607f7506f756c88adc
#
_cell.length_a   1.000
_cell.length_b   1.000
_cell.length_c   1.000
_cell.angle_alpha   90.00
_cell.angle_beta   90.00
_cell.angle_gamma   90.00
#
_symmetry.space_group_name_H-M   'P 1'
#
loop_
_entity.id
_entity.type
_entity.pdbx_description
1 polymer ?
#
loop_
_entity_poly.entity_id
_entity_poly.type
_entity_poly.pdbx_seq_one_letter_code
_entity_poly.pdbx_strand_id
1 'polypeptide(L)'
;MGDLPLMTATGTFVINGAERVIVSQLVRSPGIYYGIAHDKLGKRLFSCTVIPNRGAWLEYETDSNDVFYVRVDRTRKVPITVLIRALGVSSNAEIVELFGEEPKILASFTKDTSTNYQEGLLELYKKIRPGEPLAVENAESLIMSMFFDPRRYDLAKVGRYKFNKKLALRSRIRNQILAEDVVDPSTGEILAEKGTTVTLELADKIQNAAVPYVWIQTEERNVKVLSNLMVDLKAWVDVDEEELGINEKVYYPVLEKILEENTDIEEIKQAIKRDIHDLIPKHITKEDIFASINYNMHLEYGAGNADDIDHLGNRRIRAVGELLQNQYRIGLSRMERVVRERMTTQDIDGISPQSLINIKPVTAAIKEFFGSSQLSQFMDQNNPLGELTHKRRLSALGPGGLSRDRAGFEVRDVHYSHYGRMCPIETPEGPN
;
A
#
# COMPACT_ATOMS: atom_id res chain seq x y z
N MET A 1 16.01 14.14 26.59
CA MET A 1 14.61 13.78 26.30
C MET A 1 13.97 13.38 27.63
N GLY A 2 12.67 13.33 27.79
CA GLY A 2 12.01 13.00 29.06
C GLY A 2 11.92 11.50 29.31
N ASP A 3 11.26 11.15 30.41
CA ASP A 3 11.05 9.78 30.80
C ASP A 3 9.91 9.13 30.01
N LEU A 4 10.07 7.86 29.66
CA LEU A 4 9.08 7.05 29.00
C LEU A 4 8.64 5.92 29.92
N PRO A 5 7.36 5.50 29.92
CA PRO A 5 6.93 4.34 30.69
C PRO A 5 7.68 3.08 30.23
N LEU A 6 8.20 2.32 31.17
CA LEU A 6 8.88 1.07 30.93
C LEU A 6 7.89 -0.10 31.12
N MET A 7 7.95 -1.08 30.23
CA MET A 7 7.19 -2.31 30.38
C MET A 7 7.74 -3.13 31.54
N THR A 8 6.87 -3.61 32.40
CA THR A 8 7.24 -4.51 33.50
C THR A 8 7.63 -5.91 32.98
N ALA A 9 8.27 -6.72 33.82
CA ALA A 9 8.61 -8.10 33.47
C ALA A 9 7.39 -8.97 33.12
N THR A 10 6.20 -8.57 33.59
CA THR A 10 4.92 -9.27 33.35
C THR A 10 4.14 -8.73 32.15
N GLY A 11 4.70 -7.77 31.38
CA GLY A 11 4.08 -7.23 30.17
C GLY A 11 3.02 -6.15 30.43
N THR A 12 3.07 -5.47 31.56
CA THR A 12 2.18 -4.38 31.94
C THR A 12 2.93 -3.03 31.97
N PHE A 13 2.16 -1.95 32.08
CA PHE A 13 2.68 -0.60 32.30
C PHE A 13 2.02 0.00 33.55
N VAL A 14 2.81 0.65 34.40
CA VAL A 14 2.28 1.36 35.56
C VAL A 14 2.08 2.83 35.20
N ILE A 15 0.83 3.24 35.09
CA ILE A 15 0.44 4.61 34.72
C ILE A 15 -0.42 5.18 35.84
N ASN A 16 0.02 6.28 36.42
CA ASN A 16 -0.65 6.92 37.56
C ASN A 16 -0.95 5.96 38.73
N GLY A 17 -0.01 5.04 39.00
CA GLY A 17 -0.13 4.06 40.08
C GLY A 17 -0.99 2.83 39.79
N ALA A 18 -1.62 2.73 38.62
CA ALA A 18 -2.41 1.58 38.20
C ALA A 18 -1.70 0.79 37.09
N GLU A 19 -1.75 -0.54 37.17
CA GLU A 19 -1.28 -1.39 36.08
C GLU A 19 -2.25 -1.38 34.90
N ARG A 20 -1.69 -1.16 33.72
CA ARG A 20 -2.43 -1.16 32.45
C ARG A 20 -1.86 -2.18 31.50
N VAL A 21 -2.76 -2.78 30.73
CA VAL A 21 -2.43 -3.69 29.62
C VAL A 21 -2.74 -2.99 28.32
N ILE A 22 -1.81 -3.03 27.40
CA ILE A 22 -2.04 -2.55 26.02
C ILE A 22 -2.50 -3.76 25.20
N VAL A 23 -3.77 -3.73 24.80
CA VAL A 23 -4.38 -4.77 23.99
C VAL A 23 -3.86 -4.65 22.56
N SER A 24 -3.44 -5.77 21.99
CA SER A 24 -3.02 -5.83 20.58
C SER A 24 -4.20 -5.57 19.65
N GLN A 25 -3.97 -4.86 18.58
CA GLN A 25 -4.99 -4.48 17.61
C GLN A 25 -4.94 -5.38 16.38
N LEU A 26 -6.11 -5.87 15.96
CA LEU A 26 -6.27 -6.60 14.71
C LEU A 26 -6.70 -5.62 13.62
N VAL A 27 -5.83 -5.40 12.63
CA VAL A 27 -6.06 -4.45 11.54
C VAL A 27 -5.91 -5.14 10.18
N ARG A 28 -6.48 -4.54 9.14
CA ARG A 28 -6.25 -4.99 7.78
C ARG A 28 -4.78 -4.81 7.43
N SER A 29 -4.15 -5.85 6.91
CA SER A 29 -2.75 -5.79 6.47
C SER A 29 -2.58 -4.81 5.32
N PRO A 30 -1.48 -4.05 5.23
CA PRO A 30 -1.17 -3.28 4.03
C PRO A 30 -1.17 -4.18 2.80
N GLY A 31 -1.70 -3.70 1.69
CA GLY A 31 -1.80 -4.46 0.45
C GLY A 31 -2.86 -3.94 -0.49
N ILE A 32 -3.15 -4.72 -1.51
CA ILE A 32 -4.20 -4.46 -2.49
C ILE A 32 -5.30 -5.50 -2.31
N TYR A 33 -6.54 -5.04 -2.23
CA TYR A 33 -7.72 -5.88 -2.01
C TYR A 33 -8.76 -5.62 -3.09
N TYR A 34 -9.13 -6.68 -3.79
CA TYR A 34 -10.14 -6.65 -4.84
C TYR A 34 -11.44 -7.24 -4.34
N GLY A 35 -12.55 -6.57 -4.66
CA GLY A 35 -13.89 -7.00 -4.29
C GLY A 35 -14.83 -7.05 -5.50
N ILE A 36 -15.83 -7.92 -5.42
CA ILE A 36 -16.92 -8.03 -6.38
C ILE A 36 -18.21 -7.79 -5.63
N ALA A 37 -18.98 -6.82 -6.05
CA ALA A 37 -20.33 -6.53 -5.58
C ALA A 37 -21.34 -6.71 -6.72
N HIS A 38 -22.60 -6.83 -6.38
CA HIS A 38 -23.69 -6.88 -7.37
C HIS A 38 -24.58 -5.66 -7.19
N ASP A 39 -24.95 -5.03 -8.29
CA ASP A 39 -25.93 -3.97 -8.26
C ASP A 39 -27.35 -4.54 -8.11
N LYS A 40 -28.35 -3.66 -8.06
CA LYS A 40 -29.76 -4.06 -7.92
C LYS A 40 -30.29 -4.90 -9.09
N LEU A 41 -29.62 -4.84 -10.24
CA LEU A 41 -29.95 -5.58 -11.45
C LEU A 41 -29.13 -6.88 -11.61
N GLY A 42 -28.28 -7.19 -10.64
CA GLY A 42 -27.42 -8.38 -10.66
C GLY A 42 -26.12 -8.21 -11.46
N LYS A 43 -25.82 -7.01 -12.00
CA LYS A 43 -24.54 -6.74 -12.69
C LYS A 43 -23.39 -6.77 -11.70
N ARG A 44 -22.31 -7.46 -12.05
CA ARG A 44 -21.07 -7.48 -11.25
C ARG A 44 -20.38 -6.12 -11.31
N LEU A 45 -20.08 -5.56 -10.15
CA LEU A 45 -19.32 -4.34 -9.99
C LEU A 45 -17.98 -4.69 -9.31
N PHE A 46 -16.90 -4.18 -9.85
CA PHE A 46 -15.57 -4.48 -9.37
C PHE A 46 -15.00 -3.31 -8.60
N SER A 47 -14.38 -3.60 -7.49
CA SER A 47 -13.76 -2.60 -6.62
C SER A 47 -12.36 -3.04 -6.23
N CYS A 48 -11.54 -2.06 -5.88
CA CYS A 48 -10.22 -2.32 -5.33
C CYS A 48 -9.92 -1.29 -4.24
N THR A 49 -9.28 -1.73 -3.18
CA THR A 49 -8.77 -0.84 -2.14
C THR A 49 -7.28 -1.07 -1.96
N VAL A 50 -6.50 -0.02 -2.18
CA VAL A 50 -5.06 0.01 -1.96
C VAL A 50 -4.81 0.59 -0.58
N ILE A 51 -4.29 -0.22 0.34
CA ILE A 51 -4.07 0.16 1.74
C ILE A 51 -2.57 0.17 2.02
N PRO A 52 -1.96 1.34 2.26
CA PRO A 52 -0.60 1.42 2.77
C PRO A 52 -0.56 1.16 4.28
N ASN A 53 0.63 0.90 4.82
CA ASN A 53 0.85 0.93 6.26
C ASN A 53 0.74 2.36 6.81
N ARG A 54 1.19 3.33 6.03
CA ARG A 54 1.06 4.77 6.28
C ARG A 54 0.94 5.50 4.95
N GLY A 55 -0.06 6.36 4.80
CA GLY A 55 -0.29 7.15 3.61
C GLY A 55 -1.74 7.19 3.18
N ALA A 56 -2.00 7.80 2.04
CA ALA A 56 -3.33 7.93 1.46
C ALA A 56 -3.82 6.61 0.85
N TRP A 57 -5.09 6.31 1.05
CA TRP A 57 -5.74 5.16 0.43
C TRP A 57 -6.15 5.50 -1.00
N LEU A 58 -6.06 4.50 -1.89
CA LEU A 58 -6.69 4.53 -3.20
C LEU A 58 -7.84 3.54 -3.22
N GLU A 59 -9.01 4.00 -3.59
CA GLU A 59 -10.20 3.17 -3.71
C GLU A 59 -10.71 3.25 -5.15
N TYR A 60 -10.76 2.13 -5.83
CA TYR A 60 -11.31 2.01 -7.20
C TYR A 60 -12.71 1.45 -7.14
N GLU A 61 -13.61 1.99 -7.94
CA GLU A 61 -14.97 1.47 -8.10
C GLU A 61 -15.42 1.57 -9.56
N THR A 62 -16.14 0.57 -10.03
CA THR A 62 -16.87 0.63 -11.30
C THR A 62 -18.34 0.88 -11.03
N ASP A 63 -18.99 1.70 -11.86
CA ASP A 63 -20.42 1.90 -11.77
C ASP A 63 -21.21 1.00 -12.75
N SER A 64 -22.54 1.07 -12.71
CA SER A 64 -23.41 0.31 -13.60
C SER A 64 -23.26 0.67 -15.09
N ASN A 65 -22.69 1.83 -15.39
CA ASN A 65 -22.42 2.31 -16.76
C ASN A 65 -21.00 1.98 -17.24
N ASP A 66 -20.30 1.10 -16.55
CA ASP A 66 -18.89 0.71 -16.81
C ASP A 66 -17.88 1.85 -16.70
N VAL A 67 -18.24 2.96 -16.08
CA VAL A 67 -17.33 4.04 -15.79
C VAL A 67 -16.49 3.65 -14.58
N PHE A 68 -15.18 3.77 -14.73
CA PHE A 68 -14.21 3.43 -13.70
C PHE A 68 -13.77 4.68 -12.95
N TYR A 69 -14.00 4.70 -11.64
CA TYR A 69 -13.71 5.83 -10.75
C TYR A 69 -12.63 5.50 -9.74
N VAL A 70 -11.95 6.54 -9.29
CA VAL A 70 -11.01 6.49 -8.16
C VAL A 70 -11.36 7.53 -7.10
N ARG A 71 -11.17 7.15 -5.85
CA ARG A 71 -11.13 8.06 -4.68
C ARG A 71 -9.75 8.05 -4.08
N VAL A 72 -9.26 9.22 -3.76
CA VAL A 72 -8.02 9.39 -3.03
C VAL A 72 -8.36 9.83 -1.62
N ASP A 73 -8.00 9.01 -0.63
CA ASP A 73 -8.14 9.33 0.80
C ASP A 73 -9.53 9.85 1.21
N ARG A 74 -10.59 9.14 0.83
CA ARG A 74 -12.00 9.45 1.12
C ARG A 74 -12.56 10.73 0.46
N THR A 75 -11.87 11.29 -0.51
CA THR A 75 -12.38 12.44 -1.28
C THR A 75 -13.51 12.04 -2.22
N ARG A 76 -14.07 13.01 -2.94
CA ARG A 76 -15.05 12.73 -3.98
C ARG A 76 -14.40 11.97 -5.13
N LYS A 77 -15.12 11.00 -5.69
CA LYS A 77 -14.64 10.19 -6.81
C LYS A 77 -14.40 11.03 -8.08
N VAL A 78 -13.39 10.65 -8.82
CA VAL A 78 -13.07 11.15 -10.15
C VAL A 78 -12.91 9.98 -11.12
N PRO A 79 -13.11 10.19 -12.45
CA PRO A 79 -12.79 9.16 -13.43
C PRO A 79 -11.33 8.70 -13.28
N ILE A 80 -11.07 7.42 -13.48
CA ILE A 80 -9.73 6.85 -13.36
C ILE A 80 -8.72 7.49 -14.31
N THR A 81 -9.19 7.94 -15.47
CA THR A 81 -8.37 8.60 -16.48
C THR A 81 -7.75 9.91 -15.98
N VAL A 82 -8.41 10.61 -15.07
CA VAL A 82 -7.84 11.80 -14.39
C VAL A 82 -6.60 11.42 -13.59
N LEU A 83 -6.65 10.33 -12.83
CA LEU A 83 -5.49 9.83 -12.08
C LEU A 83 -4.37 9.40 -13.04
N ILE A 84 -4.70 8.66 -14.10
CA ILE A 84 -3.73 8.19 -15.08
C ILE A 84 -3.00 9.37 -15.73
N ARG A 85 -3.73 10.43 -16.11
CA ARG A 85 -3.12 11.67 -16.63
C ARG A 85 -2.22 12.36 -15.61
N ALA A 86 -2.70 12.47 -14.37
CA ALA A 86 -1.94 13.06 -13.26
C ALA A 86 -0.64 12.29 -12.93
N LEU A 87 -0.53 11.03 -13.34
CA LEU A 87 0.67 10.21 -13.19
C LEU A 87 1.63 10.27 -14.40
N GLY A 88 1.26 11.02 -15.44
CA GLY A 88 2.15 11.31 -16.57
C GLY A 88 1.73 10.76 -17.91
N VAL A 89 0.64 10.00 -18.03
CA VAL A 89 0.09 9.52 -19.30
C VAL A 89 -0.96 10.51 -19.79
N SER A 90 -0.56 11.40 -20.70
CA SER A 90 -1.27 12.65 -20.98
C SER A 90 -2.49 12.47 -21.89
N SER A 91 -2.31 11.91 -23.07
CA SER A 91 -3.34 11.85 -24.10
C SER A 91 -4.23 10.59 -24.00
N ASN A 92 -5.40 10.64 -24.60
CA ASN A 92 -6.28 9.45 -24.71
C ASN A 92 -5.59 8.32 -25.49
N ALA A 93 -4.82 8.66 -26.53
CA ALA A 93 -4.09 7.69 -27.34
C ALA A 93 -3.02 6.94 -26.50
N GLU A 94 -2.24 7.65 -25.70
CA GLU A 94 -1.24 7.06 -24.78
C GLU A 94 -1.90 6.16 -23.73
N ILE A 95 -3.08 6.55 -23.21
CA ILE A 95 -3.82 5.73 -22.24
C ILE A 95 -4.32 4.44 -22.89
N VAL A 96 -4.83 4.51 -24.11
CA VAL A 96 -5.29 3.33 -24.88
C VAL A 96 -4.08 2.47 -25.27
N GLU A 97 -2.96 3.05 -25.62
CA GLU A 97 -1.72 2.31 -25.89
C GLU A 97 -1.24 1.55 -24.64
N LEU A 98 -1.28 2.21 -23.47
CA LEU A 98 -0.85 1.60 -22.21
C LEU A 98 -1.74 0.42 -21.80
N PHE A 99 -3.05 0.59 -21.73
CA PHE A 99 -4.00 -0.40 -21.20
C PHE A 99 -4.61 -1.32 -22.27
N GLY A 100 -4.53 -0.97 -23.53
CA GLY A 100 -5.33 -1.55 -24.60
C GLY A 100 -6.70 -0.87 -24.70
N GLU A 101 -7.49 -1.27 -25.69
CA GLU A 101 -8.86 -0.76 -25.90
C GLU A 101 -9.84 -1.38 -24.87
N GLU A 102 -9.73 -0.98 -23.61
CA GLU A 102 -10.57 -1.47 -22.52
C GLU A 102 -11.90 -0.69 -22.45
N PRO A 103 -13.07 -1.37 -22.47
CA PRO A 103 -14.38 -0.72 -22.44
C PRO A 103 -14.56 0.25 -21.29
N LYS A 104 -14.04 -0.10 -20.10
CA LYS A 104 -14.12 0.73 -18.89
C LYS A 104 -13.29 2.00 -18.99
N ILE A 105 -12.14 1.95 -19.66
CA ILE A 105 -11.33 3.14 -19.95
C ILE A 105 -12.04 4.03 -20.96
N LEU A 106 -12.58 3.46 -22.04
CA LEU A 106 -13.32 4.20 -23.06
C LEU A 106 -14.57 4.87 -22.47
N ALA A 107 -15.32 4.17 -21.62
CA ALA A 107 -16.46 4.73 -20.90
C ALA A 107 -16.04 5.86 -19.95
N SER A 108 -14.89 5.74 -19.31
CA SER A 108 -14.36 6.76 -18.38
C SER A 108 -13.97 8.05 -19.08
N PHE A 109 -13.52 8.02 -20.34
CA PHE A 109 -13.27 9.22 -21.13
C PHE A 109 -14.52 10.11 -21.29
N THR A 110 -15.70 9.52 -21.33
CA THR A 110 -16.95 10.29 -21.47
C THR A 110 -17.28 11.15 -20.25
N LYS A 111 -16.71 10.83 -19.10
CA LYS A 111 -16.89 11.54 -17.81
C LYS A 111 -15.68 12.38 -17.42
N ASP A 112 -14.56 12.20 -18.12
CA ASP A 112 -13.33 12.94 -17.88
C ASP A 112 -13.41 14.30 -18.61
N THR A 113 -13.23 15.37 -17.86
CA THR A 113 -13.18 16.74 -18.38
C THR A 113 -11.75 17.20 -18.70
N SER A 114 -10.74 16.44 -18.27
CA SER A 114 -9.35 16.71 -18.53
C SER A 114 -8.91 16.12 -19.87
N THR A 115 -7.95 16.79 -20.53
CA THR A 115 -7.43 16.37 -21.85
C THR A 115 -5.93 16.12 -21.84
N ASN A 116 -5.24 16.62 -20.83
CA ASN A 116 -3.79 16.54 -20.72
C ASN A 116 -3.31 16.36 -19.27
N TYR A 117 -2.00 16.21 -19.10
CA TYR A 117 -1.35 16.03 -17.79
C TYR A 117 -1.68 17.14 -16.80
N GLN A 118 -1.57 18.40 -17.21
CA GLN A 118 -1.80 19.55 -16.33
C GLN A 118 -3.25 19.64 -15.85
N GLU A 119 -4.19 19.45 -16.75
CA GLU A 119 -5.61 19.44 -16.41
C GLU A 119 -5.96 18.27 -15.50
N GLY A 120 -5.39 17.08 -15.73
CA GLY A 120 -5.54 15.91 -14.85
C GLY A 120 -5.04 16.18 -13.43
N LEU A 121 -3.85 16.80 -13.30
CA LEU A 121 -3.32 17.23 -12.00
C LEU A 121 -4.25 18.21 -11.28
N LEU A 122 -4.73 19.23 -11.98
CA LEU A 122 -5.60 20.26 -11.40
C LEU A 122 -6.97 19.69 -10.99
N GLU A 123 -7.56 18.83 -11.79
CA GLU A 123 -8.84 18.17 -11.44
C GLU A 123 -8.68 17.27 -10.21
N LEU A 124 -7.60 16.52 -10.11
CA LEU A 124 -7.31 15.69 -8.93
C LEU A 124 -7.06 16.56 -7.70
N TYR A 125 -6.25 17.62 -7.84
CA TYR A 125 -5.96 18.57 -6.76
C TYR A 125 -7.21 19.25 -6.21
N LYS A 126 -8.11 19.69 -7.09
CA LYS A 126 -9.40 20.29 -6.72
C LYS A 126 -10.29 19.39 -5.85
N LYS A 127 -10.16 18.06 -6.02
CA LYS A 127 -10.89 17.09 -5.18
C LYS A 127 -10.19 16.83 -3.85
N ILE A 128 -8.87 16.81 -3.85
CA ILE A 128 -8.08 16.57 -2.62
C ILE A 128 -8.11 17.82 -1.71
N ARG A 129 -7.99 19.02 -2.30
CA ARG A 129 -7.99 20.30 -1.58
C ARG A 129 -8.99 21.29 -2.18
N PRO A 130 -10.27 21.12 -1.88
CA PRO A 130 -11.28 22.04 -2.37
C PRO A 130 -11.09 23.45 -1.79
N GLY A 131 -11.18 24.47 -2.66
CA GLY A 131 -11.10 25.87 -2.25
C GLY A 131 -9.69 26.49 -2.24
N GLU A 132 -8.64 25.71 -2.49
CA GLU A 132 -7.29 26.28 -2.68
C GLU A 132 -7.08 26.78 -4.12
N PRO A 133 -6.20 27.80 -4.32
CA PRO A 133 -5.85 28.27 -5.65
C PRO A 133 -5.24 27.16 -6.52
N LEU A 134 -5.71 27.06 -7.75
CA LEU A 134 -5.25 26.04 -8.70
C LEU A 134 -3.92 26.46 -9.33
N ALA A 135 -2.83 25.77 -8.95
CA ALA A 135 -1.52 25.90 -9.55
C ALA A 135 -0.96 24.51 -9.87
N VAL A 136 -0.43 24.34 -11.08
CA VAL A 136 0.09 23.05 -11.54
C VAL A 136 1.25 22.57 -10.67
N GLU A 137 2.18 23.46 -10.32
CA GLU A 137 3.33 23.16 -9.47
C GLU A 137 2.93 22.66 -8.08
N ASN A 138 1.91 23.29 -7.47
CA ASN A 138 1.38 22.88 -6.17
C ASN A 138 0.67 21.52 -6.26
N ALA A 139 -0.07 21.29 -7.33
CA ALA A 139 -0.76 20.03 -7.57
C ALA A 139 0.22 18.88 -7.77
N GLU A 140 1.25 19.08 -8.59
CA GLU A 140 2.31 18.12 -8.83
C GLU A 140 3.06 17.80 -7.54
N SER A 141 3.52 18.82 -6.82
CA SER A 141 4.20 18.67 -5.53
C SER A 141 3.36 17.90 -4.51
N LEU A 142 2.05 18.18 -4.43
CA LEU A 142 1.15 17.48 -3.53
C LEU A 142 1.04 16.00 -3.88
N ILE A 143 0.76 15.67 -5.15
CA ILE A 143 0.55 14.29 -5.61
C ILE A 143 1.83 13.48 -5.48
N MET A 144 2.97 14.04 -5.89
CA MET A 144 4.27 13.40 -5.75
C MET A 144 4.62 13.12 -4.29
N SER A 145 4.38 14.08 -3.39
CA SER A 145 4.63 13.90 -1.96
C SER A 145 3.64 12.93 -1.30
N MET A 146 2.43 12.84 -1.79
CA MET A 146 1.39 11.98 -1.22
C MET A 146 1.62 10.49 -1.47
N PHE A 147 2.11 10.12 -2.67
CA PHE A 147 2.27 8.73 -3.09
C PHE A 147 3.72 8.26 -3.19
N PHE A 148 4.64 9.14 -3.57
CA PHE A 148 6.01 8.75 -3.92
C PHE A 148 7.07 9.23 -2.91
N ASP A 149 6.69 9.99 -1.88
CA ASP A 149 7.61 10.35 -0.80
C ASP A 149 7.63 9.25 0.27
N PRO A 150 8.76 8.55 0.49
CA PRO A 150 8.87 7.48 1.49
C PRO A 150 8.65 7.96 2.93
N ARG A 151 8.71 9.27 3.18
CA ARG A 151 8.39 9.87 4.49
C ARG A 151 6.90 9.91 4.76
N ARG A 152 6.07 10.00 3.71
CA ARG A 152 4.61 10.12 3.80
C ARG A 152 3.88 8.85 3.45
N TYR A 153 4.39 8.07 2.51
CA TYR A 153 3.78 6.84 2.04
C TYR A 153 4.70 5.66 2.29
N ASP A 154 4.23 4.69 3.03
CA ASP A 154 5.01 3.50 3.40
C ASP A 154 4.12 2.26 3.34
N LEU A 155 4.49 1.30 2.51
CA LEU A 155 3.84 0.01 2.40
C LEU A 155 4.32 -0.98 3.47
N ALA A 156 5.42 -0.70 4.13
CA ALA A 156 6.22 -1.65 4.90
C ALA A 156 6.64 -2.88 4.06
N LYS A 157 7.39 -3.79 4.67
CA LYS A 157 7.84 -5.02 4.02
C LYS A 157 6.68 -5.92 3.60
N VAL A 158 5.70 -6.05 4.47
CA VAL A 158 4.50 -6.88 4.24
C VAL A 158 3.66 -6.35 3.08
N GLY A 159 3.44 -5.04 3.02
CA GLY A 159 2.69 -4.42 1.93
C GLY A 159 3.39 -4.58 0.59
N ARG A 160 4.69 -4.31 0.52
CA ARG A 160 5.48 -4.49 -0.70
C ARG A 160 5.46 -5.94 -1.18
N TYR A 161 5.60 -6.90 -0.29
CA TYR A 161 5.48 -8.32 -0.63
C TYR A 161 4.10 -8.67 -1.21
N LYS A 162 3.01 -8.19 -0.57
CA LYS A 162 1.65 -8.44 -1.06
C LYS A 162 1.38 -7.78 -2.41
N PHE A 163 1.88 -6.57 -2.64
CA PHE A 163 1.81 -5.91 -3.94
C PHE A 163 2.51 -6.75 -5.01
N ASN A 164 3.75 -7.12 -4.77
CA ASN A 164 4.52 -7.92 -5.72
C ASN A 164 3.86 -9.27 -5.99
N LYS A 165 3.38 -9.96 -4.97
CA LYS A 165 2.68 -11.25 -5.11
C LYS A 165 1.41 -11.13 -5.96
N LYS A 166 0.66 -10.02 -5.82
CA LYS A 166 -0.63 -9.82 -6.51
C LYS A 166 -0.44 -9.28 -7.93
N LEU A 167 0.45 -8.31 -8.11
CA LEU A 167 0.62 -7.57 -9.37
C LEU A 167 1.69 -8.14 -10.30
N ALA A 168 2.52 -9.07 -9.83
CA ALA A 168 3.54 -9.66 -10.66
C ALA A 168 2.95 -10.39 -11.87
N LEU A 169 3.58 -10.27 -13.03
CA LEU A 169 3.20 -11.02 -14.23
C LEU A 169 3.11 -12.53 -13.95
N ARG A 170 4.08 -13.07 -13.20
CA ARG A 170 4.12 -14.48 -12.78
C ARG A 170 2.78 -15.00 -12.30
N SER A 171 2.10 -14.28 -11.41
CA SER A 171 0.84 -14.71 -10.81
C SER A 171 -0.36 -14.49 -11.73
N ARG A 172 -0.26 -13.55 -12.67
CA ARG A 172 -1.36 -13.12 -13.54
C ARG A 172 -1.41 -13.87 -14.85
N ILE A 173 -0.25 -14.24 -15.42
CA ILE A 173 -0.17 -14.93 -16.70
C ILE A 173 -0.07 -16.47 -16.58
N ARG A 174 0.19 -16.99 -15.38
CA ARG A 174 0.26 -18.43 -15.15
C ARG A 174 -1.03 -19.13 -15.56
N ASN A 175 -0.89 -20.24 -16.30
CA ASN A 175 -1.99 -21.04 -16.86
C ASN A 175 -2.85 -20.29 -17.90
N GLN A 176 -2.42 -19.13 -18.37
CA GLN A 176 -3.06 -18.40 -19.46
C GLN A 176 -2.40 -18.75 -20.80
N ILE A 177 -3.12 -18.50 -21.88
CA ILE A 177 -2.63 -18.69 -23.24
C ILE A 177 -2.16 -17.35 -23.77
N LEU A 178 -0.96 -17.31 -24.36
CA LEU A 178 -0.41 -16.09 -24.95
C LEU A 178 -1.16 -15.72 -26.24
N ALA A 179 -1.56 -14.48 -26.35
CA ALA A 179 -2.19 -13.94 -27.56
C ALA A 179 -1.19 -13.40 -28.58
N GLU A 180 0.03 -13.08 -28.14
CA GLU A 180 1.15 -12.58 -28.94
C GLU A 180 2.46 -13.19 -28.47
N ASP A 181 3.51 -13.07 -29.30
CA ASP A 181 4.85 -13.47 -28.92
C ASP A 181 5.38 -12.56 -27.81
N VAL A 182 6.07 -13.16 -26.86
CA VAL A 182 6.72 -12.42 -25.76
C VAL A 182 8.20 -12.33 -26.08
N VAL A 183 8.70 -11.10 -26.19
CA VAL A 183 10.08 -10.79 -26.53
C VAL A 183 10.80 -10.20 -25.32
N ASP A 184 12.03 -10.64 -25.10
CA ASP A 184 12.90 -10.03 -24.08
C ASP A 184 13.29 -8.61 -24.52
N PRO A 185 12.96 -7.58 -23.74
CA PRO A 185 13.26 -6.21 -24.13
C PRO A 185 14.77 -5.86 -24.18
N SER A 186 15.60 -6.65 -23.49
CA SER A 186 17.06 -6.42 -23.44
C SER A 186 17.82 -7.11 -24.57
N THR A 187 17.41 -8.33 -24.97
CA THR A 187 18.11 -9.14 -25.97
C THR A 187 17.40 -9.19 -27.32
N GLY A 188 16.09 -8.92 -27.35
CA GLY A 188 15.25 -9.09 -28.53
C GLY A 188 14.90 -10.55 -28.86
N GLU A 189 15.26 -11.49 -28.01
CA GLU A 189 14.93 -12.92 -28.20
C GLU A 189 13.48 -13.19 -27.85
N ILE A 190 12.85 -14.14 -28.57
CA ILE A 190 11.50 -14.62 -28.28
C ILE A 190 11.56 -15.55 -27.07
N LEU A 191 10.99 -15.13 -25.95
CA LEU A 191 10.88 -15.93 -24.73
C LEU A 191 9.78 -17.00 -24.82
N ALA A 192 8.69 -16.65 -25.48
CA ALA A 192 7.55 -17.55 -25.71
C ALA A 192 6.77 -17.12 -26.96
N GLU A 193 6.31 -18.12 -27.72
CA GLU A 193 5.52 -17.91 -28.93
C GLU A 193 4.03 -17.78 -28.60
N LYS A 194 3.30 -17.11 -29.49
CA LYS A 194 1.84 -17.02 -29.47
C LYS A 194 1.20 -18.40 -29.37
N GLY A 195 0.13 -18.50 -28.59
CA GLY A 195 -0.60 -19.75 -28.38
C GLY A 195 0.00 -20.69 -27.32
N THR A 196 1.15 -20.34 -26.76
CA THR A 196 1.77 -21.13 -25.68
C THR A 196 1.00 -20.94 -24.38
N THR A 197 0.72 -22.05 -23.69
CA THR A 197 0.21 -22.01 -22.30
C THR A 197 1.36 -21.74 -21.36
N VAL A 198 1.24 -20.70 -20.55
CA VAL A 198 2.32 -20.23 -19.65
C VAL A 198 2.43 -21.14 -18.43
N THR A 199 3.54 -21.85 -18.31
CA THR A 199 3.91 -22.61 -17.10
C THR A 199 4.45 -21.66 -16.02
N LEU A 200 4.61 -22.18 -14.80
CA LEU A 200 5.17 -21.38 -13.70
C LEU A 200 6.61 -20.93 -14.00
N GLU A 201 7.43 -21.82 -14.54
CA GLU A 201 8.84 -21.53 -14.89
C GLU A 201 8.94 -20.49 -16.01
N LEU A 202 8.08 -20.61 -17.03
CA LEU A 202 8.01 -19.63 -18.11
C LEU A 202 7.53 -18.26 -17.59
N ALA A 203 6.55 -18.24 -16.69
CA ALA A 203 6.07 -17.02 -16.06
C ALA A 203 7.17 -16.33 -15.23
N ASP A 204 7.97 -17.09 -14.50
CA ASP A 204 9.14 -16.57 -13.76
C ASP A 204 10.19 -16.00 -14.72
N LYS A 205 10.48 -16.68 -15.81
CA LYS A 205 11.42 -16.21 -16.83
C LYS A 205 10.95 -14.89 -17.44
N ILE A 206 9.68 -14.78 -17.80
CA ILE A 206 9.08 -13.56 -18.36
C ILE A 206 9.13 -12.42 -17.33
N GLN A 207 8.76 -12.68 -16.08
CA GLN A 207 8.81 -11.67 -15.01
C GLN A 207 10.23 -11.14 -14.80
N ASN A 208 11.23 -12.02 -14.74
CA ASN A 208 12.62 -11.68 -14.47
C ASN A 208 13.34 -11.06 -15.68
N ALA A 209 12.81 -11.22 -16.88
CA ALA A 209 13.28 -10.51 -18.07
C ALA A 209 12.79 -9.04 -18.13
N ALA A 210 12.08 -8.56 -17.10
CA ALA A 210 11.51 -7.21 -17.02
C ALA A 210 10.59 -6.85 -18.19
N VAL A 211 9.86 -7.81 -18.73
CA VAL A 211 8.88 -7.58 -19.80
C VAL A 211 7.80 -6.62 -19.29
N PRO A 212 7.53 -5.50 -19.97
CA PRO A 212 6.61 -4.48 -19.46
C PRO A 212 5.14 -4.91 -19.54
N TYR A 213 4.78 -5.73 -20.50
CA TYR A 213 3.43 -6.26 -20.66
C TYR A 213 3.40 -7.57 -21.42
N VAL A 214 2.31 -8.31 -21.26
CA VAL A 214 2.04 -9.56 -21.97
C VAL A 214 0.58 -9.58 -22.43
N TRP A 215 0.34 -9.96 -23.68
CA TRP A 215 -1.01 -10.19 -24.18
C TRP A 215 -1.43 -11.62 -23.91
N ILE A 216 -2.56 -11.80 -23.23
CA ILE A 216 -3.16 -13.10 -22.95
C ILE A 216 -4.53 -13.23 -23.63
N GLN A 217 -4.89 -14.46 -23.95
CA GLN A 217 -6.20 -14.79 -24.51
C GLN A 217 -7.13 -15.19 -23.37
N THR A 218 -8.25 -14.49 -23.23
CA THR A 218 -9.36 -14.89 -22.37
C THR A 218 -10.53 -15.40 -23.22
N GLU A 219 -11.58 -15.92 -22.58
CA GLU A 219 -12.75 -16.42 -23.29
C GLU A 219 -13.47 -15.34 -24.11
N GLU A 220 -13.47 -14.10 -23.65
CA GLU A 220 -14.19 -12.98 -24.25
C GLU A 220 -13.33 -12.18 -25.23
N ARG A 221 -12.05 -11.97 -24.91
CA ARG A 221 -11.13 -11.12 -25.69
C ARG A 221 -9.66 -11.33 -25.31
N ASN A 222 -8.77 -10.79 -26.13
CA ASN A 222 -7.38 -10.64 -25.76
C ASN A 222 -7.20 -9.43 -24.83
N VAL A 223 -6.45 -9.58 -23.77
CA VAL A 223 -6.20 -8.51 -22.79
C VAL A 223 -4.71 -8.32 -22.56
N LYS A 224 -4.33 -7.05 -22.34
CA LYS A 224 -2.96 -6.63 -22.08
C LYS A 224 -2.69 -6.61 -20.60
N VAL A 225 -1.84 -7.50 -20.12
CA VAL A 225 -1.44 -7.59 -18.70
C VAL A 225 -0.19 -6.77 -18.47
N LEU A 226 -0.28 -5.74 -17.64
CA LEU A 226 0.84 -4.87 -17.29
C LEU A 226 1.65 -5.42 -16.13
N SER A 227 2.97 -5.29 -16.23
CA SER A 227 3.92 -5.60 -15.16
C SER A 227 4.05 -4.45 -14.17
N ASN A 228 4.41 -4.76 -12.94
CA ASN A 228 4.90 -3.76 -11.98
C ASN A 228 6.43 -3.59 -11.99
N LEU A 229 7.12 -4.23 -12.93
CA LEU A 229 8.57 -4.16 -13.14
C LEU A 229 9.42 -4.51 -11.90
N MET A 230 8.95 -5.43 -11.08
CA MET A 230 9.71 -5.99 -9.98
C MET A 230 10.35 -7.31 -10.41
N VAL A 231 11.68 -7.40 -10.31
CA VAL A 231 12.48 -8.53 -10.76
C VAL A 231 13.34 -9.10 -9.63
N ASP A 232 13.84 -10.31 -9.81
CA ASP A 232 14.83 -10.89 -8.90
C ASP A 232 16.22 -10.37 -9.26
N LEU A 233 16.97 -9.90 -8.27
CA LEU A 233 18.30 -9.34 -8.47
C LEU A 233 19.28 -10.34 -9.11
N LYS A 234 19.21 -11.63 -8.68
CA LYS A 234 20.04 -12.72 -9.23
C LYS A 234 19.87 -12.97 -10.71
N ALA A 235 18.75 -12.57 -11.30
CA ALA A 235 18.54 -12.72 -12.74
C ALA A 235 19.41 -11.74 -13.57
N TRP A 236 19.90 -10.69 -12.95
CA TRP A 236 20.61 -9.60 -13.62
C TRP A 236 22.07 -9.43 -13.17
N VAL A 237 22.36 -9.74 -11.92
CA VAL A 237 23.70 -9.57 -11.34
C VAL A 237 24.06 -10.81 -10.53
N ASP A 238 25.25 -11.32 -10.76
CA ASP A 238 25.81 -12.45 -9.98
C ASP A 238 26.41 -11.93 -8.68
N VAL A 239 25.54 -11.68 -7.72
CA VAL A 239 25.89 -11.21 -6.37
C VAL A 239 25.22 -12.07 -5.31
N ASP A 240 25.83 -12.16 -4.16
CA ASP A 240 25.23 -12.79 -3.00
C ASP A 240 24.22 -11.84 -2.35
N GLU A 241 22.95 -12.19 -2.42
CA GLU A 241 21.86 -11.43 -1.80
C GLU A 241 21.99 -11.36 -0.28
N GLU A 242 22.55 -12.38 0.37
CA GLU A 242 22.78 -12.40 1.80
C GLU A 242 23.86 -11.39 2.19
N GLU A 243 24.93 -11.25 1.39
CA GLU A 243 25.98 -10.24 1.60
C GLU A 243 25.44 -8.81 1.50
N LEU A 244 24.47 -8.58 0.60
CA LEU A 244 23.81 -7.29 0.42
C LEU A 244 22.64 -7.07 1.39
N GLY A 245 22.18 -8.10 2.08
CA GLY A 245 21.00 -8.07 2.94
C GLY A 245 19.69 -7.90 2.18
N ILE A 246 19.67 -8.27 0.89
CA ILE A 246 18.53 -8.18 0.01
C ILE A 246 17.90 -9.56 -0.13
N ASN A 247 16.62 -9.68 0.19
CA ASN A 247 15.82 -10.89 0.01
C ASN A 247 14.43 -10.58 -0.58
N GLU A 248 14.31 -9.43 -1.22
CA GLU A 248 13.08 -8.91 -1.83
C GLU A 248 13.32 -8.66 -3.32
N LYS A 249 12.24 -8.62 -4.11
CA LYS A 249 12.33 -8.20 -5.51
C LYS A 249 12.72 -6.73 -5.60
N VAL A 250 13.47 -6.41 -6.64
CA VAL A 250 14.00 -5.06 -6.90
C VAL A 250 13.25 -4.40 -8.05
N TYR A 251 13.19 -3.08 -8.02
CA TYR A 251 12.55 -2.27 -9.04
C TYR A 251 13.47 -2.08 -10.24
N TYR A 252 13.08 -2.67 -11.38
CA TYR A 252 13.92 -2.77 -12.56
C TYR A 252 14.41 -1.42 -13.12
N PRO A 253 13.58 -0.34 -13.22
CA PRO A 253 14.07 0.92 -13.78
C PRO A 253 15.23 1.54 -13.00
N VAL A 254 15.34 1.29 -11.70
CA VAL A 254 16.47 1.73 -10.88
C VAL A 254 17.65 0.79 -11.08
N LEU A 255 17.41 -0.51 -11.16
CA LEU A 255 18.45 -1.51 -11.42
C LEU A 255 19.10 -1.27 -12.78
N GLU A 256 18.32 -1.00 -13.83
CA GLU A 256 18.80 -0.71 -15.17
C GLU A 256 19.78 0.46 -15.18
N LYS A 257 19.44 1.57 -14.52
CA LYS A 257 20.35 2.71 -14.36
C LYS A 257 21.66 2.36 -13.67
N ILE A 258 21.58 1.56 -12.59
CA ILE A 258 22.78 1.10 -11.87
C ILE A 258 23.69 0.29 -12.81
N LEU A 259 23.10 -0.59 -13.64
CA LEU A 259 23.86 -1.43 -14.57
C LEU A 259 24.42 -0.65 -15.78
N GLU A 260 23.74 0.40 -16.22
CA GLU A 260 24.23 1.29 -17.28
C GLU A 260 25.40 2.18 -16.81
N GLU A 261 25.34 2.65 -15.57
CA GLU A 261 26.34 3.56 -15.00
C GLU A 261 27.61 2.83 -14.50
N ASN A 262 27.51 1.55 -14.17
CA ASN A 262 28.60 0.79 -13.55
C ASN A 262 28.85 -0.51 -14.33
N THR A 263 30.12 -0.82 -14.58
CA THR A 263 30.53 -2.05 -15.30
C THR A 263 31.23 -3.08 -14.41
N ASP A 264 31.80 -2.63 -13.30
CA ASP A 264 32.49 -3.51 -12.35
C ASP A 264 31.54 -3.99 -11.24
N ILE A 265 31.69 -5.27 -10.86
CA ILE A 265 30.81 -5.91 -9.83
C ILE A 265 30.88 -5.19 -8.48
N GLU A 266 32.07 -4.72 -8.09
CA GLU A 266 32.24 -4.01 -6.81
C GLU A 266 31.61 -2.62 -6.85
N GLU A 267 31.68 -1.92 -7.97
CA GLU A 267 30.99 -0.65 -8.19
C GLU A 267 29.46 -0.84 -8.18
N ILE A 268 28.96 -1.91 -8.81
CA ILE A 268 27.53 -2.29 -8.80
C ILE A 268 27.07 -2.57 -7.37
N LYS A 269 27.83 -3.34 -6.58
CA LYS A 269 27.49 -3.61 -5.17
C LYS A 269 27.44 -2.33 -4.32
N GLN A 270 28.36 -1.40 -4.54
CA GLN A 270 28.35 -0.11 -3.83
C GLN A 270 27.16 0.76 -4.26
N ALA A 271 26.84 0.81 -5.56
CA ALA A 271 25.69 1.52 -6.07
C ALA A 271 24.37 0.93 -5.54
N ILE A 272 24.24 -0.40 -5.49
CA ILE A 272 23.09 -1.08 -4.88
C ILE A 272 22.94 -0.70 -3.40
N LYS A 273 24.02 -0.69 -2.62
CA LYS A 273 23.96 -0.29 -1.21
C LYS A 273 23.59 1.19 -1.03
N ARG A 274 24.08 2.06 -1.90
CA ARG A 274 23.77 3.49 -1.89
C ARG A 274 22.29 3.75 -2.20
N ASP A 275 21.76 3.10 -3.23
CA ASP A 275 20.45 3.36 -3.80
C ASP A 275 19.40 2.32 -3.36
N ILE A 276 19.66 1.57 -2.30
CA ILE A 276 18.80 0.48 -1.82
C ILE A 276 17.36 0.91 -1.53
N HIS A 277 17.14 2.14 -1.11
CA HIS A 277 15.81 2.66 -0.81
C HIS A 277 14.97 2.94 -2.05
N ASP A 278 15.62 3.25 -3.18
CA ASP A 278 14.96 3.44 -4.48
C ASP A 278 14.85 2.11 -5.23
N LEU A 279 15.83 1.23 -5.04
CA LEU A 279 15.84 -0.11 -5.63
C LEU A 279 14.75 -1.03 -5.03
N ILE A 280 14.51 -0.90 -3.72
CA ILE A 280 13.41 -1.59 -3.02
C ILE A 280 12.47 -0.52 -2.45
N PRO A 281 11.62 0.09 -3.31
CA PRO A 281 10.77 1.19 -2.88
C PRO A 281 9.73 0.70 -1.87
N LYS A 282 9.70 1.33 -0.70
CA LYS A 282 8.65 1.12 0.30
C LYS A 282 7.40 1.96 0.05
N HIS A 283 7.49 2.91 -0.85
CA HIS A 283 6.34 3.65 -1.39
C HIS A 283 5.75 2.92 -2.62
N ILE A 284 4.56 3.33 -3.03
CA ILE A 284 3.96 2.85 -4.27
C ILE A 284 4.69 3.42 -5.49
N THR A 285 4.77 2.66 -6.58
CA THR A 285 5.31 3.13 -7.85
C THR A 285 4.19 3.43 -8.85
N LYS A 286 4.49 4.15 -9.93
CA LYS A 286 3.51 4.39 -11.00
C LYS A 286 3.07 3.08 -11.66
N GLU A 287 4.01 2.19 -11.87
CA GLU A 287 3.78 0.86 -12.43
C GLU A 287 2.88 0.00 -11.53
N ASP A 288 3.04 0.10 -10.21
CA ASP A 288 2.13 -0.55 -9.27
C ASP A 288 0.69 -0.03 -9.44
N ILE A 289 0.51 1.28 -9.58
CA ILE A 289 -0.82 1.88 -9.77
C ILE A 289 -1.42 1.42 -11.10
N PHE A 290 -0.66 1.48 -12.18
CA PHE A 290 -1.14 1.04 -13.50
C PHE A 290 -1.46 -0.46 -13.53
N ALA A 291 -0.60 -1.28 -12.95
CA ALA A 291 -0.85 -2.72 -12.83
C ALA A 291 -2.08 -3.02 -11.96
N SER A 292 -2.33 -2.25 -10.90
CA SER A 292 -3.51 -2.40 -10.04
C SER A 292 -4.82 -2.04 -10.75
N ILE A 293 -4.81 -0.97 -11.53
CA ILE A 293 -5.95 -0.56 -12.37
C ILE A 293 -6.24 -1.66 -13.41
N ASN A 294 -5.19 -2.12 -14.09
CA ASN A 294 -5.25 -3.17 -15.08
C ASN A 294 -5.80 -4.49 -14.51
N TYR A 295 -5.36 -4.88 -13.32
CA TYR A 295 -5.87 -6.06 -12.63
C TYR A 295 -7.38 -5.94 -12.33
N ASN A 296 -7.83 -4.77 -11.87
CA ASN A 296 -9.25 -4.55 -11.57
C ASN A 296 -10.15 -4.70 -12.80
N MET A 297 -9.68 -4.24 -13.95
CA MET A 297 -10.42 -4.40 -15.21
C MET A 297 -10.49 -5.86 -15.65
N HIS A 298 -9.44 -6.62 -15.43
CA HIS A 298 -9.35 -8.02 -15.86
C HIS A 298 -10.10 -9.01 -14.96
N LEU A 299 -10.57 -8.59 -13.78
CA LEU A 299 -11.47 -9.42 -12.96
C LEU A 299 -12.75 -9.81 -13.68
N GLU A 300 -13.24 -8.96 -14.57
CA GLU A 300 -14.42 -9.25 -15.40
C GLU A 300 -14.21 -10.45 -16.30
N TYR A 301 -13.02 -10.59 -16.86
CA TYR A 301 -12.63 -11.65 -17.78
C TYR A 301 -12.09 -12.91 -17.10
N GLY A 302 -12.19 -13.00 -15.79
CA GLY A 302 -11.68 -14.15 -15.02
C GLY A 302 -10.15 -14.20 -14.88
N ALA A 303 -9.43 -13.17 -15.31
CA ALA A 303 -7.97 -13.08 -15.18
C ALA A 303 -7.55 -12.44 -13.84
N GLY A 304 -8.02 -12.96 -12.75
CA GLY A 304 -7.75 -12.49 -11.40
C GLY A 304 -8.80 -13.01 -10.42
N ASN A 305 -8.57 -12.78 -9.12
CA ASN A 305 -9.46 -13.23 -8.06
C ASN A 305 -9.75 -12.09 -7.09
N ALA A 306 -11.00 -12.05 -6.60
CA ALA A 306 -11.39 -11.22 -5.45
C ALA A 306 -10.71 -11.73 -4.17
N ASP A 307 -10.50 -10.84 -3.23
CA ASP A 307 -9.86 -11.14 -1.97
C ASP A 307 -10.88 -11.32 -0.86
N ASP A 308 -10.62 -12.27 0.02
CA ASP A 308 -11.36 -12.44 1.26
C ASP A 308 -10.72 -11.54 2.34
N ILE A 309 -11.44 -10.48 2.69
CA ILE A 309 -10.96 -9.45 3.61
C ILE A 309 -10.86 -9.97 5.03
N ASP A 310 -11.72 -10.91 5.42
CA ASP A 310 -11.83 -11.42 6.79
C ASP A 310 -10.90 -12.60 7.07
N HIS A 311 -10.29 -13.13 6.04
CA HIS A 311 -9.25 -14.15 6.19
C HIS A 311 -8.06 -13.61 7.00
N LEU A 312 -7.60 -14.36 8.02
CA LEU A 312 -6.49 -13.93 8.89
C LEU A 312 -5.14 -13.74 8.16
N GLY A 313 -5.00 -14.25 6.94
CA GLY A 313 -3.89 -13.91 6.06
C GLY A 313 -3.91 -12.45 5.55
N ASN A 314 -5.06 -11.79 5.61
CA ASN A 314 -5.28 -10.40 5.21
C ASN A 314 -5.48 -9.46 6.41
N ARG A 315 -5.55 -10.01 7.59
CA ARG A 315 -5.61 -9.26 8.86
C ARG A 315 -4.34 -9.54 9.64
N ARG A 316 -3.71 -8.50 10.17
CA ARG A 316 -2.49 -8.62 10.95
C ARG A 316 -2.66 -8.09 12.35
N ILE A 317 -1.80 -8.50 13.24
CA ILE A 317 -1.77 -8.02 14.62
C ILE A 317 -0.79 -6.86 14.70
N ARG A 318 -1.28 -5.74 15.23
CA ARG A 318 -0.48 -4.59 15.61
C ARG A 318 -0.22 -4.66 17.11
N ALA A 319 0.98 -5.07 17.49
CA ALA A 319 1.37 -5.24 18.88
C ALA A 319 1.75 -3.92 19.55
N VAL A 320 2.03 -3.98 20.86
CA VAL A 320 2.36 -2.81 21.70
C VAL A 320 3.49 -1.96 21.12
N GLY A 321 4.56 -2.58 20.66
CA GLY A 321 5.73 -1.86 20.12
C GLY A 321 5.36 -0.99 18.91
N GLU A 322 4.55 -1.49 18.01
CA GLU A 322 4.09 -0.73 16.84
C GLU A 322 3.12 0.39 17.22
N LEU A 323 2.22 0.15 18.17
CA LEU A 323 1.30 1.16 18.66
C LEU A 323 2.05 2.33 19.32
N LEU A 324 3.05 2.04 20.15
CA LEU A 324 3.91 3.04 20.77
C LEU A 324 4.76 3.78 19.74
N GLN A 325 5.34 3.07 18.77
CA GLN A 325 6.11 3.68 17.68
C GLN A 325 5.29 4.71 16.91
N ASN A 326 4.03 4.39 16.61
CA ASN A 326 3.13 5.30 15.92
C ASN A 326 2.86 6.57 16.73
N GLN A 327 2.61 6.44 18.04
CA GLN A 327 2.42 7.58 18.93
C GLN A 327 3.68 8.43 19.07
N TYR A 328 4.82 7.79 19.20
CA TYR A 328 6.12 8.48 19.25
C TYR A 328 6.38 9.27 17.96
N ARG A 329 6.11 8.67 16.81
CA ARG A 329 6.21 9.35 15.51
C ARG A 329 5.31 10.59 15.41
N ILE A 330 4.07 10.50 15.88
CA ILE A 330 3.15 11.65 15.94
C ILE A 330 3.73 12.76 16.82
N GLY A 331 4.23 12.40 17.98
CA GLY A 331 4.90 13.34 18.91
C GLY A 331 6.12 14.02 18.29
N LEU A 332 6.98 13.26 17.62
CA LEU A 332 8.16 13.78 16.91
C LEU A 332 7.77 14.71 15.75
N SER A 333 6.76 14.35 14.96
CA SER A 333 6.28 15.19 13.87
C SER A 333 5.71 16.54 14.36
N ARG A 334 4.98 16.51 15.49
CA ARG A 334 4.52 17.72 16.15
C ARG A 334 5.70 18.58 16.66
N MET A 335 6.71 17.94 17.22
CA MET A 335 7.94 18.61 17.68
C MET A 335 8.72 19.23 16.53
N GLU A 336 8.92 18.50 15.43
CA GLU A 336 9.56 18.99 14.20
C GLU A 336 8.89 20.26 13.68
N ARG A 337 7.56 20.28 13.62
CA ARG A 337 6.82 21.46 13.17
C ARG A 337 7.09 22.68 14.07
N VAL A 338 7.10 22.50 15.39
CA VAL A 338 7.40 23.58 16.34
C VAL A 338 8.84 24.06 16.20
N VAL A 339 9.79 23.14 16.01
CA VAL A 339 11.22 23.50 15.80
C VAL A 339 11.35 24.31 14.51
N ARG A 340 10.73 23.88 13.43
CA ARG A 340 10.76 24.58 12.14
C ARG A 340 10.17 25.99 12.24
N GLU A 341 9.05 26.15 12.93
CA GLU A 341 8.44 27.44 13.19
C GLU A 341 9.35 28.36 14.00
N ARG A 342 10.00 27.83 15.06
CA ARG A 342 10.97 28.62 15.86
C ARG A 342 12.19 29.04 15.06
N MET A 343 12.71 28.17 14.19
CA MET A 343 13.86 28.49 13.34
C MET A 343 13.56 29.63 12.36
N THR A 344 12.29 29.82 11.95
CA THR A 344 11.90 30.91 11.07
C THR A 344 11.59 32.23 11.79
N THR A 345 11.29 32.17 13.10
CA THR A 345 10.83 33.36 13.86
C THR A 345 11.88 33.92 14.83
N GLN A 346 12.92 33.17 15.16
CA GLN A 346 13.95 33.61 16.11
C GLN A 346 15.22 34.09 15.38
N ASP A 347 15.91 35.06 16.00
CA ASP A 347 17.19 35.58 15.51
C ASP A 347 18.30 34.54 15.60
N ILE A 348 19.11 34.47 14.56
CA ILE A 348 20.16 33.43 14.37
C ILE A 348 21.25 33.51 15.46
N ASP A 349 21.54 34.68 15.97
CA ASP A 349 22.69 34.92 16.88
C ASP A 349 22.55 34.36 18.30
N GLY A 350 21.37 33.84 18.67
CA GLY A 350 21.11 33.29 20.03
C GLY A 350 20.54 31.87 20.04
N ILE A 351 20.47 31.20 18.89
CA ILE A 351 19.84 29.90 18.79
C ILE A 351 20.77 28.78 19.24
N SER A 352 20.31 27.98 20.22
CA SER A 352 20.93 26.72 20.59
C SER A 352 19.98 25.55 20.31
N PRO A 353 20.47 24.33 20.05
CA PRO A 353 19.61 23.15 19.89
C PRO A 353 18.68 22.93 21.09
N GLN A 354 19.12 23.28 22.29
CA GLN A 354 18.34 23.15 23.53
C GLN A 354 17.18 24.15 23.60
N SER A 355 17.32 25.35 23.03
CA SER A 355 16.24 26.36 22.99
C SER A 355 15.19 26.04 21.95
N LEU A 356 15.57 25.34 20.86
CA LEU A 356 14.67 24.95 19.78
C LEU A 356 13.85 23.72 20.11
N ILE A 357 14.47 22.71 20.74
CA ILE A 357 13.85 21.41 20.99
C ILE A 357 12.94 21.48 22.21
N ASN A 358 11.66 21.18 22.02
CA ASN A 358 10.68 21.06 23.09
C ASN A 358 10.11 19.65 23.13
N ILE A 359 10.32 18.93 24.21
CA ILE A 359 9.86 17.56 24.38
C ILE A 359 8.36 17.44 24.69
N LYS A 360 7.69 18.52 25.11
CA LYS A 360 6.28 18.48 25.53
C LYS A 360 5.33 17.82 24.52
N PRO A 361 5.45 18.05 23.20
CA PRO A 361 4.59 17.37 22.21
C PRO A 361 4.73 15.85 22.20
N VAL A 362 5.95 15.34 22.41
CA VAL A 362 6.22 13.90 22.48
C VAL A 362 5.64 13.30 23.75
N THR A 363 5.92 13.93 24.90
CA THR A 363 5.40 13.48 26.18
C THR A 363 3.87 13.54 26.21
N ALA A 364 3.24 14.56 25.62
CA ALA A 364 1.79 14.67 25.52
C ALA A 364 1.19 13.54 24.67
N ALA A 365 1.78 13.19 23.53
CA ALA A 365 1.31 12.11 22.68
C ALA A 365 1.37 10.73 23.41
N ILE A 366 2.43 10.48 24.14
CA ILE A 366 2.59 9.25 24.93
C ILE A 366 1.58 9.21 26.10
N LYS A 367 1.39 10.31 26.83
CA LYS A 367 0.40 10.41 27.91
C LYS A 367 -1.04 10.23 27.38
N GLU A 368 -1.35 10.80 26.23
CA GLU A 368 -2.65 10.65 25.57
C GLU A 368 -2.92 9.19 25.21
N PHE A 369 -1.93 8.48 24.70
CA PHE A 369 -2.06 7.06 24.37
C PHE A 369 -2.33 6.20 25.63
N PHE A 370 -1.51 6.30 26.65
CA PHE A 370 -1.69 5.49 27.86
C PHE A 370 -2.94 5.85 28.66
N GLY A 371 -3.37 7.12 28.64
CA GLY A 371 -4.49 7.60 29.41
C GLY A 371 -5.85 7.48 28.72
N SER A 372 -5.90 7.68 27.41
CA SER A 372 -7.16 7.87 26.67
C SER A 372 -7.41 6.88 25.54
N SER A 373 -6.41 6.08 25.14
CA SER A 373 -6.60 5.08 24.08
C SER A 373 -7.51 3.94 24.51
N GLN A 374 -8.40 3.51 23.62
CA GLN A 374 -9.23 2.33 23.83
C GLN A 374 -8.42 1.03 24.02
N LEU A 375 -7.18 1.00 23.51
CA LEU A 375 -6.29 -0.15 23.60
C LEU A 375 -5.50 -0.18 24.90
N SER A 376 -5.39 0.95 25.61
CA SER A 376 -4.81 1.02 26.94
C SER A 376 -5.90 0.82 27.98
N GLN A 377 -5.94 -0.37 28.58
CA GLN A 377 -6.99 -0.78 29.51
C GLN A 377 -6.42 -1.05 30.89
N PHE A 378 -7.22 -0.82 31.94
CA PHE A 378 -6.89 -1.29 33.27
C PHE A 378 -6.82 -2.83 33.25
N MET A 379 -5.78 -3.37 33.84
CA MET A 379 -5.61 -4.82 33.91
C MET A 379 -6.70 -5.45 34.79
N ASP A 380 -7.31 -6.52 34.31
CA ASP A 380 -8.18 -7.35 35.10
C ASP A 380 -7.35 -8.18 36.08
N GLN A 381 -7.42 -7.86 37.36
CA GLN A 381 -6.61 -8.46 38.43
C GLN A 381 -7.39 -9.35 39.38
N ASN A 382 -8.52 -9.90 38.96
CA ASN A 382 -9.34 -10.79 39.83
C ASN A 382 -8.62 -12.10 40.16
N ASN A 383 -7.92 -12.68 39.16
CA ASN A 383 -7.13 -13.88 39.35
C ASN A 383 -6.00 -13.94 38.29
N PRO A 384 -4.97 -14.77 38.47
CA PRO A 384 -3.85 -14.86 37.51
C PRO A 384 -4.27 -15.28 36.09
N LEU A 385 -5.29 -16.11 35.96
CA LEU A 385 -5.80 -16.52 34.64
C LEU A 385 -6.49 -15.36 33.93
N GLY A 386 -7.25 -14.53 34.66
CA GLY A 386 -7.85 -13.30 34.11
C GLY A 386 -6.80 -12.31 33.63
N GLU A 387 -5.68 -12.15 34.32
CA GLU A 387 -4.55 -11.34 33.90
C GLU A 387 -3.93 -11.87 32.60
N LEU A 388 -3.70 -13.17 32.52
CA LEU A 388 -3.13 -13.82 31.34
C LEU A 388 -4.03 -13.65 30.11
N THR A 389 -5.31 -13.92 30.24
CA THR A 389 -6.27 -13.77 29.13
C THR A 389 -6.41 -12.33 28.66
N HIS A 390 -6.37 -11.36 29.59
CA HIS A 390 -6.38 -9.95 29.23
C HIS A 390 -5.16 -9.55 28.40
N LYS A 391 -3.97 -10.02 28.77
CA LYS A 391 -2.73 -9.75 28.03
C LYS A 391 -2.70 -10.38 26.64
N ARG A 392 -3.43 -11.49 26.43
CA ARG A 392 -3.55 -12.19 25.13
C ARG A 392 -4.73 -11.72 24.28
N ARG A 393 -5.51 -10.76 24.74
CA ARG A 393 -6.68 -10.26 24.03
C ARG A 393 -6.29 -9.53 22.74
N LEU A 394 -7.11 -9.71 21.70
CA LEU A 394 -7.03 -8.96 20.44
C LEU A 394 -8.28 -8.09 20.32
N SER A 395 -8.12 -6.86 19.86
CA SER A 395 -9.23 -5.95 19.57
C SER A 395 -9.20 -5.50 18.12
N ALA A 396 -10.33 -5.53 17.43
CA ALA A 396 -10.47 -4.95 16.10
C ALA A 396 -10.79 -3.44 16.15
N LEU A 397 -11.09 -2.92 17.32
CA LEU A 397 -11.46 -1.52 17.56
C LEU A 397 -10.23 -0.62 17.72
N GLY A 398 -10.47 0.68 17.77
CA GLY A 398 -9.42 1.68 18.03
C GLY A 398 -8.94 2.41 16.80
N PRO A 399 -7.93 3.28 16.94
CA PRO A 399 -7.41 4.10 15.86
C PRO A 399 -6.88 3.27 14.69
N GLY A 400 -7.38 3.55 13.49
CA GLY A 400 -7.02 2.76 12.29
C GLY A 400 -7.69 1.40 12.19
N GLY A 401 -8.58 1.04 13.13
CA GLY A 401 -9.39 -0.17 13.13
C GLY A 401 -10.87 0.11 12.82
N LEU A 402 -11.73 -0.82 13.23
CA LEU A 402 -13.17 -0.74 13.03
C LEU A 402 -13.85 0.12 14.11
N SER A 403 -15.01 0.68 13.79
CA SER A 403 -15.94 1.23 14.77
C SER A 403 -17.09 0.22 15.00
N ARG A 404 -17.65 0.20 16.22
CA ARG A 404 -18.75 -0.71 16.55
C ARG A 404 -19.95 -0.58 15.62
N ASP A 405 -20.31 0.65 15.28
CA ASP A 405 -21.50 0.94 14.46
C ASP A 405 -21.32 0.60 12.98
N ARG A 406 -20.08 0.54 12.52
CA ARG A 406 -19.72 0.26 11.10
C ARG A 406 -19.29 -1.18 10.85
N ALA A 407 -19.13 -1.99 11.89
CA ALA A 407 -18.79 -3.39 11.76
C ALA A 407 -20.01 -4.19 11.28
N GLY A 408 -19.92 -4.75 10.07
CA GLY A 408 -20.95 -5.64 9.52
C GLY A 408 -20.98 -7.03 10.18
N PHE A 409 -21.93 -7.84 9.78
CA PHE A 409 -22.05 -9.22 10.30
C PHE A 409 -20.84 -10.09 9.94
N GLU A 410 -20.29 -9.94 8.73
CA GLU A 410 -19.17 -10.75 8.24
C GLU A 410 -17.92 -10.61 9.12
N VAL A 411 -17.62 -9.39 9.61
CA VAL A 411 -16.46 -9.13 10.48
C VAL A 411 -16.68 -9.70 11.89
N ARG A 412 -17.94 -9.83 12.32
CA ARG A 412 -18.33 -10.34 13.65
C ARG A 412 -18.43 -11.86 13.68
N ASP A 413 -18.51 -12.49 12.52
CA ASP A 413 -18.63 -13.93 12.37
C ASP A 413 -17.29 -14.64 12.55
N VAL A 414 -17.34 -15.92 12.84
CA VAL A 414 -16.18 -16.79 12.96
C VAL A 414 -15.78 -17.27 11.57
N HIS A 415 -14.65 -16.79 11.09
CA HIS A 415 -14.08 -17.22 9.81
C HIS A 415 -13.34 -18.55 9.97
N TYR A 416 -13.35 -19.42 8.96
CA TYR A 416 -12.67 -20.72 9.02
C TYR A 416 -11.15 -20.58 9.31
N SER A 417 -10.51 -19.48 8.92
CA SER A 417 -9.10 -19.21 9.23
C SER A 417 -8.82 -18.94 10.72
N HIS A 418 -9.86 -18.76 11.55
CA HIS A 418 -9.74 -18.64 13.00
C HIS A 418 -9.35 -19.96 13.67
N TYR A 419 -9.57 -21.08 13.01
CA TYR A 419 -9.23 -22.41 13.55
C TYR A 419 -7.76 -22.49 13.97
N GLY A 420 -7.51 -22.88 15.20
CA GLY A 420 -6.17 -22.95 15.79
C GLY A 420 -5.52 -21.59 16.11
N ARG A 421 -6.23 -20.45 15.93
CA ARG A 421 -5.69 -19.08 16.12
C ARG A 421 -6.51 -18.23 17.06
N MET A 422 -7.82 -18.20 16.89
CA MET A 422 -8.72 -17.40 17.73
C MET A 422 -9.75 -18.31 18.38
N CYS A 423 -9.88 -18.23 19.71
CA CYS A 423 -10.86 -19.02 20.47
C CYS A 423 -12.28 -18.56 20.15
N PRO A 424 -13.19 -19.45 19.68
CA PRO A 424 -14.56 -19.06 19.39
C PRO A 424 -15.41 -18.87 20.64
N ILE A 425 -14.96 -19.38 21.79
CA ILE A 425 -15.67 -19.25 23.08
C ILE A 425 -15.33 -17.93 23.78
N GLU A 426 -14.06 -17.55 23.79
CA GLU A 426 -13.59 -16.28 24.35
C GLU A 426 -13.73 -15.10 23.36
N THR A 427 -14.81 -15.05 22.63
CA THR A 427 -15.14 -13.94 21.75
C THR A 427 -16.44 -13.28 22.19
N PRO A 428 -16.56 -11.94 22.17
CA PRO A 428 -17.82 -11.29 22.50
C PRO A 428 -18.91 -11.70 21.52
N GLU A 429 -20.13 -11.86 22.04
CA GLU A 429 -21.35 -12.02 21.26
C GLU A 429 -22.10 -10.69 21.24
N GLY A 430 -22.46 -10.20 20.06
CA GLY A 430 -23.22 -8.97 19.88
C GLY A 430 -22.35 -7.73 19.50
N PRO A 431 -22.57 -6.56 20.14
CA PRO A 431 -22.03 -5.27 19.69
C PRO A 431 -20.51 -5.10 19.79
N ASN A 432 -19.83 -5.89 20.58
CA ASN A 432 -18.37 -5.78 20.81
C ASN A 432 -17.56 -6.60 19.82
#